data_b4728f5a1c29d16e4e6ee4e899a2babe
#
_entry.id   b4728f5a1c29d16e4e6ee4e899a2babe
#
_cell.length_a   1.000
_cell.length_b   1.000
_cell.length_c   1.000
_cell.angle_alpha   90.00
_cell.angle_beta   90.00
_cell.angle_gamma   90.00
#
_symmetry.space_group_name_H-M   'P 1'
#
loop_
_entity.id
_entity.type
_entity.pdbx_description
1 polymer ?
#
loop_
_entity_poly.entity_id
_entity_poly.type
_entity_poly.pdbx_seq_one_letter_code
_entity_poly.pdbx_strand_id
1 'polypeptide(L)'
;MKVMENGIAVLEGDTHISSWVIESGRLDHDQYALPIILEHIKPGDVVVDAGAFIGDHTIAYLNAVGDEGVVIAFEPNPKAFQCLVHNCPHAQSFNYGLCSHAGEAFLEVCDNVGASSIGASGEAIKLMCLDELNLDRLDFIKLDVEGYELKALQGAKGLIEKFRPKMWIEINYHALKKQGVESKDIMLFMYDHGYDVTCYPDPDGMQYDILCIPK
;
A
#
# COMPACT_ATOMS: atom_id res chain seq x y z
N MET A 1 13.07 14.44 5.72
CA MET A 1 12.16 14.96 4.67
C MET A 1 12.80 16.19 4.06
N LYS A 2 12.85 16.26 2.75
CA LYS A 2 13.29 17.42 1.97
C LYS A 2 12.15 17.84 1.04
N VAL A 3 11.80 19.12 1.03
CA VAL A 3 10.83 19.66 0.07
C VAL A 3 11.60 20.21 -1.12
N MET A 4 11.23 19.79 -2.32
CA MET A 4 11.82 20.22 -3.59
C MET A 4 11.26 21.59 -3.99
N GLU A 5 11.88 22.25 -4.98
CA GLU A 5 11.44 23.56 -5.49
C GLU A 5 10.00 23.54 -6.06
N ASN A 6 9.57 22.37 -6.59
CA ASN A 6 8.22 22.17 -7.10
C ASN A 6 7.18 21.83 -6.01
N GLY A 7 7.58 21.85 -4.73
CA GLY A 7 6.71 21.61 -3.58
C GLY A 7 6.56 20.14 -3.17
N ILE A 8 7.12 19.17 -3.91
CA ILE A 8 7.05 17.75 -3.56
C ILE A 8 8.03 17.45 -2.42
N ALA A 9 7.54 16.74 -1.39
CA ALA A 9 8.37 16.23 -0.30
C ALA A 9 8.92 14.84 -0.65
N VAL A 10 10.22 14.66 -0.45
CA VAL A 10 10.92 13.40 -0.66
C VAL A 10 11.66 12.97 0.60
N LEU A 11 11.93 11.68 0.72
CA LEU A 11 12.65 11.12 1.83
C LEU A 11 14.16 11.14 1.53
N GLU A 12 14.93 11.89 2.35
CA GLU A 12 16.38 11.97 2.20
C GLU A 12 17.02 10.61 2.51
N GLY A 13 17.90 10.18 1.62
CA GLY A 13 18.62 8.91 1.74
C GLY A 13 17.92 7.72 1.09
N ASP A 14 16.66 7.86 0.65
CA ASP A 14 16.02 6.83 -0.18
C ASP A 14 16.60 6.85 -1.59
N THR A 15 17.05 5.67 -2.03
CA THR A 15 17.79 5.49 -3.29
C THR A 15 16.91 5.06 -4.45
N HIS A 16 15.60 4.88 -4.23
CA HIS A 16 14.65 4.37 -5.23
C HIS A 16 13.56 5.40 -5.52
N ILE A 17 12.42 5.30 -4.88
CA ILE A 17 11.24 6.11 -5.23
C ILE A 17 11.53 7.61 -5.12
N SER A 18 12.13 8.06 -4.01
CA SER A 18 12.49 9.48 -3.86
C SER A 18 13.50 9.94 -4.91
N SER A 19 14.44 9.07 -5.33
CA SER A 19 15.39 9.40 -6.39
C SER A 19 14.69 9.54 -7.74
N TRP A 20 13.76 8.65 -8.07
CA TRP A 20 12.96 8.75 -9.30
C TRP A 20 12.06 9.99 -9.31
N VAL A 21 11.47 10.34 -8.16
CA VAL A 21 10.69 11.59 -8.01
C VAL A 21 11.57 12.82 -8.20
N ILE A 22 12.81 12.81 -7.68
CA ILE A 22 13.78 13.91 -7.88
C ILE A 22 14.14 14.04 -9.36
N GLU A 23 14.39 12.95 -10.05
CA GLU A 23 14.78 12.95 -11.47
C GLU A 23 13.62 13.35 -12.39
N SER A 24 12.42 12.83 -12.13
CA SER A 24 11.24 13.07 -12.97
C SER A 24 10.53 14.40 -12.66
N GLY A 25 10.68 14.91 -11.43
CA GLY A 25 9.91 16.04 -10.92
C GLY A 25 8.43 15.73 -10.68
N ARG A 26 8.03 14.44 -10.70
CA ARG A 26 6.64 13.99 -10.56
C ARG A 26 6.54 12.95 -9.45
N LEU A 27 5.43 13.00 -8.72
CA LEU A 27 5.15 12.04 -7.65
C LEU A 27 4.58 10.72 -8.24
N ASP A 28 3.64 10.81 -9.17
CA ASP A 28 2.98 9.70 -9.87
C ASP A 28 3.87 9.13 -11.01
N HIS A 29 5.03 8.59 -10.65
CA HIS A 29 6.03 8.15 -11.63
C HIS A 29 5.82 6.71 -12.15
N ASP A 30 5.08 5.87 -11.45
CA ASP A 30 4.86 4.48 -11.82
C ASP A 30 4.06 4.38 -13.14
N GLN A 31 4.72 3.83 -14.17
CA GLN A 31 4.15 3.66 -15.51
C GLN A 31 3.63 2.24 -15.75
N TYR A 32 3.79 1.34 -14.77
CA TYR A 32 3.41 -0.07 -14.89
C TYR A 32 2.11 -0.38 -14.13
N ALA A 33 2.09 -0.29 -12.82
CA ALA A 33 0.95 -0.67 -12.00
C ALA A 33 -0.16 0.40 -12.01
N LEU A 34 0.21 1.69 -11.89
CA LEU A 34 -0.78 2.77 -11.80
C LEU A 34 -1.79 2.80 -12.95
N PRO A 35 -1.42 2.69 -14.25
CA PRO A 35 -2.40 2.69 -15.33
C PRO A 35 -3.44 1.56 -15.19
N ILE A 36 -3.01 0.37 -14.77
CA ILE A 36 -3.90 -0.78 -14.59
C ILE A 36 -4.82 -0.56 -13.39
N ILE A 37 -4.27 -0.12 -12.26
CA ILE A 37 -5.03 0.14 -11.03
C ILE A 37 -6.11 1.20 -11.27
N LEU A 38 -5.77 2.27 -11.97
CA LEU A 38 -6.69 3.39 -12.22
C LEU A 38 -7.89 3.01 -13.10
N GLU A 39 -7.80 1.96 -13.93
CA GLU A 39 -8.96 1.41 -14.64
C GLU A 39 -10.04 0.84 -13.70
N HIS A 40 -9.67 0.54 -12.46
CA HIS A 40 -10.53 -0.06 -11.46
C HIS A 40 -11.05 0.90 -10.39
N ILE A 41 -10.58 2.15 -10.38
CA ILE A 41 -10.99 3.23 -9.47
C ILE A 41 -11.88 4.21 -10.22
N LYS A 42 -12.96 4.64 -9.59
CA LYS A 42 -13.95 5.57 -10.17
C LYS A 42 -14.14 6.80 -9.28
N PRO A 43 -14.62 7.91 -9.85
CA PRO A 43 -15.05 9.06 -9.05
C PRO A 43 -16.05 8.66 -7.96
N GLY A 44 -15.83 9.14 -6.74
CA GLY A 44 -16.64 8.82 -5.57
C GLY A 44 -16.29 7.52 -4.85
N ASP A 45 -15.29 6.76 -5.31
CA ASP A 45 -14.86 5.53 -4.63
C ASP A 45 -14.13 5.81 -3.31
N VAL A 46 -14.19 4.82 -2.42
CA VAL A 46 -13.39 4.76 -1.19
C VAL A 46 -12.24 3.77 -1.44
N VAL A 47 -11.01 4.28 -1.39
CA VAL A 47 -9.78 3.55 -1.70
C VAL A 47 -8.90 3.46 -0.47
N VAL A 48 -8.39 2.27 -0.17
CA VAL A 48 -7.31 2.06 0.82
C VAL A 48 -5.99 1.88 0.07
N ASP A 49 -4.99 2.67 0.48
CA ASP A 49 -3.60 2.58 0.03
C ASP A 49 -2.72 2.13 1.21
N ALA A 50 -2.39 0.86 1.26
CA ALA A 50 -1.55 0.29 2.31
C ALA A 50 -0.10 0.12 1.82
N GLY A 51 0.83 0.76 2.53
CA GLY A 51 2.19 0.99 2.07
C GLY A 51 2.25 2.21 1.14
N ALA A 52 1.70 3.33 1.63
CA ALA A 52 1.56 4.56 0.84
C ALA A 52 2.87 5.34 0.67
N PHE A 53 3.91 4.97 1.40
CA PHE A 53 5.26 5.55 1.38
C PHE A 53 5.24 7.09 1.41
N ILE A 54 5.73 7.77 0.36
CA ILE A 54 5.71 9.24 0.26
C ILE A 54 4.45 9.79 -0.44
N GLY A 55 3.50 8.92 -0.82
CA GLY A 55 2.24 9.27 -1.48
C GLY A 55 2.28 9.22 -2.99
N ASP A 56 3.23 8.52 -3.57
CA ASP A 56 3.44 8.42 -5.03
C ASP A 56 2.26 7.77 -5.75
N HIS A 57 1.63 6.75 -5.18
CA HIS A 57 0.37 6.19 -5.68
C HIS A 57 -0.85 6.94 -5.14
N THR A 58 -0.81 7.33 -3.85
CA THR A 58 -1.92 8.03 -3.17
C THR A 58 -2.40 9.26 -3.94
N ILE A 59 -1.48 10.07 -4.51
CA ILE A 59 -1.84 11.27 -5.28
C ILE A 59 -2.64 10.94 -6.54
N ALA A 60 -2.31 9.84 -7.20
CA ALA A 60 -3.05 9.39 -8.38
C ALA A 60 -4.46 8.88 -8.00
N TYR A 61 -4.58 8.19 -6.86
CA TYR A 61 -5.88 7.75 -6.35
C TYR A 61 -6.77 8.92 -5.96
N LEU A 62 -6.22 9.95 -5.29
CA LEU A 62 -6.96 11.19 -4.99
C LEU A 62 -7.51 11.85 -6.24
N ASN A 63 -6.70 11.92 -7.29
CA ASN A 63 -7.14 12.47 -8.57
C ASN A 63 -8.26 11.62 -9.22
N ALA A 64 -8.17 10.30 -9.10
CA ALA A 64 -9.14 9.39 -9.70
C ALA A 64 -10.49 9.37 -8.97
N VAL A 65 -10.47 9.40 -7.63
CA VAL A 65 -11.71 9.40 -6.84
C VAL A 65 -12.42 10.78 -6.84
N GLY A 66 -11.67 11.86 -7.06
CA GLY A 66 -12.20 13.23 -7.08
C GLY A 66 -12.75 13.69 -5.73
N ASP A 67 -13.47 14.81 -5.75
CA ASP A 67 -13.92 15.51 -4.52
C ASP A 67 -14.96 14.73 -3.69
N GLU A 68 -15.68 13.79 -4.30
CA GLU A 68 -16.70 12.96 -3.63
C GLU A 68 -16.15 11.64 -3.10
N GLY A 69 -14.91 11.27 -3.50
CA GLY A 69 -14.24 10.04 -3.07
C GLY A 69 -13.36 10.24 -1.86
N VAL A 70 -12.86 9.14 -1.33
CA VAL A 70 -11.98 9.12 -0.16
C VAL A 70 -10.79 8.21 -0.41
N VAL A 71 -9.58 8.69 -0.09
CA VAL A 71 -8.39 7.85 -0.04
C VAL A 71 -7.92 7.76 1.41
N ILE A 72 -7.76 6.53 1.90
CA ILE A 72 -7.29 6.21 3.25
C ILE A 72 -5.91 5.57 3.08
N ALA A 73 -4.87 6.26 3.53
CA ALA A 73 -3.49 5.87 3.30
C ALA A 73 -2.81 5.42 4.60
N PHE A 74 -2.09 4.30 4.54
CA PHE A 74 -1.34 3.75 5.67
C PHE A 74 0.15 3.69 5.34
N GLU A 75 0.96 4.29 6.21
CA GLU A 75 2.41 4.25 6.10
C GLU A 75 3.03 4.14 7.51
N PRO A 76 3.66 3.00 7.85
CA PRO A 76 4.23 2.79 9.18
C PRO A 76 5.51 3.59 9.43
N ASN A 77 6.34 3.86 8.40
CA ASN A 77 7.58 4.62 8.58
C ASN A 77 7.28 6.08 8.91
N PRO A 78 7.63 6.60 10.10
CA PRO A 78 7.27 7.96 10.49
C PRO A 78 7.85 9.05 9.59
N LYS A 79 9.00 8.79 8.95
CA LYS A 79 9.66 9.77 8.07
C LYS A 79 8.99 9.80 6.69
N ALA A 80 8.66 8.63 6.14
CA ALA A 80 7.89 8.53 4.90
C ALA A 80 6.48 9.10 5.09
N PHE A 81 5.84 8.79 6.22
CA PHE A 81 4.54 9.34 6.60
C PHE A 81 4.50 10.88 6.62
N GLN A 82 5.58 11.55 7.07
CA GLN A 82 5.65 13.01 6.99
C GLN A 82 5.64 13.51 5.54
N CYS A 83 6.29 12.81 4.62
CA CYS A 83 6.24 13.12 3.20
C CYS A 83 4.83 12.87 2.63
N LEU A 84 4.21 11.73 2.96
CA LEU A 84 2.85 11.38 2.57
C LEU A 84 1.84 12.48 2.94
N VAL A 85 1.84 12.90 4.21
CA VAL A 85 0.91 13.96 4.69
C VAL A 85 1.15 15.29 3.98
N HIS A 86 2.41 15.61 3.68
CA HIS A 86 2.75 16.82 2.93
C HIS A 86 2.28 16.75 1.47
N ASN A 87 2.54 15.63 0.80
CA ASN A 87 2.24 15.45 -0.62
C ASN A 87 0.74 15.23 -0.89
N CYS A 88 0.06 14.58 0.04
CA CYS A 88 -1.34 14.16 -0.10
C CYS A 88 -2.22 14.68 1.06
N PRO A 89 -2.34 16.02 1.23
CA PRO A 89 -3.04 16.61 2.39
C PRO A 89 -4.55 16.30 2.41
N HIS A 90 -5.13 15.84 1.31
CA HIS A 90 -6.54 15.46 1.21
C HIS A 90 -6.78 13.97 1.50
N ALA A 91 -5.73 13.15 1.65
CA ALA A 91 -5.87 11.77 2.08
C ALA A 91 -6.09 11.68 3.60
N GLN A 92 -6.89 10.71 4.03
CA GLN A 92 -6.98 10.32 5.44
C GLN A 92 -5.79 9.42 5.75
N SER A 93 -4.69 10.00 6.26
CA SER A 93 -3.43 9.29 6.43
C SER A 93 -3.23 8.81 7.86
N PHE A 94 -2.75 7.57 8.02
CA PHE A 94 -2.50 6.88 9.29
C PHE A 94 -1.07 6.39 9.37
N ASN A 95 -0.34 6.77 10.43
CA ASN A 95 1.01 6.26 10.68
C ASN A 95 0.96 4.90 11.40
N TYR A 96 0.47 3.89 10.70
CA TYR A 96 0.30 2.51 11.15
C TYR A 96 0.68 1.54 10.05
N GLY A 97 1.21 0.37 10.43
CA GLY A 97 1.24 -0.82 9.58
C GLY A 97 -0.05 -1.60 9.69
N LEU A 98 -0.51 -2.22 8.60
CA LEU A 98 -1.68 -3.10 8.63
C LEU A 98 -1.29 -4.52 9.05
N CYS A 99 -2.08 -5.12 9.94
CA CYS A 99 -1.84 -6.45 10.49
C CYS A 99 -3.16 -7.15 10.86
N SER A 100 -3.09 -8.42 11.22
CA SER A 100 -4.22 -9.19 11.73
C SER A 100 -4.67 -8.84 13.16
N HIS A 101 -3.90 -8.01 13.86
CA HIS A 101 -4.18 -7.54 15.22
C HIS A 101 -3.49 -6.21 15.49
N ALA A 102 -4.07 -5.40 16.35
CA ALA A 102 -3.45 -4.17 16.82
C ALA A 102 -2.24 -4.48 17.74
N GLY A 103 -1.22 -3.64 17.69
CA GLY A 103 -0.03 -3.82 18.51
C GLY A 103 1.11 -2.90 18.13
N GLU A 104 2.32 -3.31 18.52
CA GLU A 104 3.58 -2.65 18.18
C GLU A 104 4.52 -3.64 17.50
N ALA A 105 5.37 -3.14 16.63
CA ALA A 105 6.41 -3.91 15.95
C ALA A 105 7.62 -3.03 15.68
N PHE A 106 8.66 -3.61 15.08
CA PHE A 106 9.83 -2.87 14.61
C PHE A 106 9.89 -2.89 13.08
N LEU A 107 10.20 -1.76 12.48
CA LEU A 107 10.44 -1.62 11.06
C LEU A 107 11.95 -1.65 10.79
N GLU A 108 12.41 -2.65 10.06
CA GLU A 108 13.78 -2.74 9.57
C GLU A 108 13.91 -1.86 8.33
N VAL A 109 14.55 -0.70 8.49
CA VAL A 109 14.76 0.26 7.40
C VAL A 109 16.03 -0.12 6.64
N CYS A 110 15.96 -0.19 5.32
CA CYS A 110 17.09 -0.43 4.43
C CYS A 110 17.36 0.78 3.51
N ASP A 111 18.37 0.71 2.65
CA ASP A 111 18.74 1.81 1.73
C ASP A 111 17.63 2.10 0.70
N ASN A 112 16.92 1.08 0.24
CA ASN A 112 15.63 1.22 -0.41
C ASN A 112 14.55 1.33 0.67
N VAL A 113 14.27 2.55 1.11
CA VAL A 113 13.37 2.75 2.27
C VAL A 113 11.95 2.30 1.98
N GLY A 114 11.49 2.33 0.73
CA GLY A 114 10.21 1.78 0.31
C GLY A 114 10.09 0.28 0.57
N ALA A 115 11.18 -0.47 0.46
CA ALA A 115 11.24 -1.90 0.75
C ALA A 115 11.52 -2.23 2.25
N SER A 116 11.21 -1.32 3.16
CA SER A 116 11.35 -1.55 4.61
C SER A 116 10.30 -2.53 5.10
N SER A 117 10.74 -3.57 5.81
CA SER A 117 9.85 -4.65 6.25
C SER A 117 9.78 -4.74 7.78
N ILE A 118 8.68 -5.28 8.30
CA ILE A 118 8.54 -5.52 9.74
C ILE A 118 9.44 -6.69 10.13
N GLY A 119 10.26 -6.46 11.18
CA GLY A 119 11.28 -7.39 11.64
C GLY A 119 11.45 -7.42 13.16
N ALA A 120 12.59 -7.98 13.61
CA ALA A 120 12.90 -8.17 15.03
C ALA A 120 13.47 -6.91 15.71
N SER A 121 13.95 -5.93 14.93
CA SER A 121 14.60 -4.71 15.44
C SER A 121 14.40 -3.57 14.43
N GLY A 122 14.65 -2.34 14.86
CA GLY A 122 14.56 -1.16 14.01
C GLY A 122 13.75 -0.04 14.63
N GLU A 123 13.05 0.73 13.83
CA GLU A 123 12.18 1.80 14.31
C GLU A 123 10.86 1.24 14.85
N ALA A 124 10.47 1.67 16.05
CA ALA A 124 9.21 1.23 16.65
C ALA A 124 8.01 1.81 15.86
N ILE A 125 7.10 0.95 15.44
CA ILE A 125 5.89 1.29 14.69
C ILE A 125 4.65 0.73 15.37
N LYS A 126 3.50 1.31 15.07
CA LYS A 126 2.20 0.83 15.50
C LYS A 126 1.54 -0.01 14.41
N LEU A 127 0.80 -1.02 14.83
CA LEU A 127 0.01 -1.88 13.96
C LEU A 127 -1.48 -1.75 14.28
N MET A 128 -2.32 -1.88 13.26
CA MET A 128 -3.77 -1.94 13.42
C MET A 128 -4.41 -2.92 12.42
N CYS A 129 -5.64 -3.35 12.72
CA CYS A 129 -6.47 -4.05 11.75
C CYS A 129 -7.24 -3.04 10.89
N LEU A 130 -7.38 -3.33 9.60
CA LEU A 130 -8.24 -2.51 8.76
C LEU A 130 -9.71 -2.58 9.20
N ASP A 131 -10.14 -3.71 9.76
CA ASP A 131 -11.48 -3.92 10.32
C ASP A 131 -11.82 -3.01 11.52
N GLU A 132 -10.80 -2.35 12.13
CA GLU A 132 -11.04 -1.34 13.18
C GLU A 132 -11.58 -0.02 12.62
N LEU A 133 -11.50 0.19 11.30
CA LEU A 133 -12.12 1.34 10.65
C LEU A 133 -13.62 1.13 10.53
N ASN A 134 -14.38 2.11 10.98
CA ASN A 134 -15.83 2.12 10.79
C ASN A 134 -16.17 2.73 9.42
N LEU A 135 -16.13 1.91 8.37
CA LEU A 135 -16.42 2.33 7.01
C LEU A 135 -17.86 2.00 6.60
N ASP A 136 -18.48 2.92 5.86
CA ASP A 136 -19.77 2.70 5.21
C ASP A 136 -19.62 2.17 3.78
N ARG A 137 -18.44 2.30 3.21
CA ARG A 137 -18.09 1.89 1.83
C ARG A 137 -16.60 1.57 1.72
N LEU A 138 -16.25 0.62 0.85
CA LEU A 138 -14.86 0.31 0.45
C LEU A 138 -14.91 -0.33 -0.93
N ASP A 139 -14.25 0.29 -1.91
CA ASP A 139 -14.32 -0.10 -3.32
C ASP A 139 -13.02 -0.71 -3.83
N PHE A 140 -11.89 -0.23 -3.33
CA PHE A 140 -10.58 -0.67 -3.77
C PHE A 140 -9.57 -0.71 -2.61
N ILE A 141 -8.68 -1.72 -2.61
CA ILE A 141 -7.53 -1.83 -1.69
C ILE A 141 -6.27 -2.07 -2.52
N LYS A 142 -5.23 -1.25 -2.34
CA LYS A 142 -3.85 -1.57 -2.73
C LYS A 142 -3.12 -2.08 -1.49
N LEU A 143 -2.48 -3.24 -1.60
CA LEU A 143 -1.62 -3.83 -0.57
C LEU A 143 -0.21 -4.03 -1.11
N ASP A 144 0.71 -3.28 -0.54
CA ASP A 144 2.14 -3.36 -0.79
C ASP A 144 2.82 -3.03 0.55
N VAL A 145 2.91 -4.06 1.39
CA VAL A 145 3.29 -3.93 2.80
C VAL A 145 4.47 -4.84 3.17
N GLU A 146 5.27 -5.16 2.15
CA GLU A 146 6.58 -5.80 2.25
C GLU A 146 6.58 -7.07 3.12
N GLY A 147 5.68 -8.00 2.75
CA GLY A 147 5.56 -9.33 3.34
C GLY A 147 4.45 -9.48 4.39
N TYR A 148 3.74 -8.40 4.72
CA TYR A 148 2.61 -8.44 5.67
C TYR A 148 1.25 -8.57 4.99
N GLU A 149 1.21 -8.81 3.68
CA GLU A 149 -0.03 -8.86 2.86
C GLU A 149 -1.04 -9.84 3.44
N LEU A 150 -0.64 -11.07 3.76
CA LEU A 150 -1.56 -12.06 4.34
C LEU A 150 -2.11 -11.62 5.70
N LYS A 151 -1.26 -11.02 6.56
CA LYS A 151 -1.69 -10.51 7.87
C LYS A 151 -2.62 -9.30 7.72
N ALA A 152 -2.35 -8.41 6.76
CA ALA A 152 -3.21 -7.28 6.44
C ALA A 152 -4.58 -7.76 5.93
N LEU A 153 -4.62 -8.74 5.02
CA LEU A 153 -5.85 -9.38 4.54
C LEU A 153 -6.65 -10.02 5.68
N GLN A 154 -5.99 -10.72 6.59
CA GLN A 154 -6.63 -11.31 7.78
C GLN A 154 -7.25 -10.24 8.70
N GLY A 155 -6.58 -9.07 8.84
CA GLY A 155 -7.09 -7.93 9.61
C GLY A 155 -8.11 -7.06 8.88
N ALA A 156 -8.39 -7.38 7.62
CA ALA A 156 -9.40 -6.72 6.78
C ALA A 156 -10.57 -7.63 6.44
N LYS A 157 -10.61 -8.84 7.01
CA LYS A 157 -11.55 -9.89 6.62
C LYS A 157 -13.01 -9.43 6.67
N GLY A 158 -13.41 -8.75 7.73
CA GLY A 158 -14.77 -8.26 7.90
C GLY A 158 -15.17 -7.24 6.83
N LEU A 159 -14.28 -6.29 6.50
CA LEU A 159 -14.50 -5.31 5.44
C LEU A 159 -14.51 -5.96 4.05
N ILE A 160 -13.62 -6.95 3.81
CA ILE A 160 -13.57 -7.71 2.56
C ILE A 160 -14.88 -8.48 2.35
N GLU A 161 -15.39 -9.18 3.37
CA GLU A 161 -16.66 -9.90 3.30
C GLU A 161 -17.86 -8.96 3.12
N LYS A 162 -17.86 -7.80 3.78
CA LYS A 162 -18.96 -6.83 3.75
C LYS A 162 -19.03 -6.06 2.44
N PHE A 163 -17.91 -5.54 1.94
CA PHE A 163 -17.88 -4.58 0.83
C PHE A 163 -17.40 -5.18 -0.48
N ARG A 164 -16.72 -6.33 -0.43
CA ARG A 164 -16.20 -6.99 -1.64
C ARG A 164 -15.35 -6.07 -2.54
N PRO A 165 -14.35 -5.34 -1.97
CA PRO A 165 -13.54 -4.42 -2.75
C PRO A 165 -12.72 -5.15 -3.81
N LYS A 166 -12.40 -4.51 -4.91
CA LYS A 166 -11.31 -4.97 -5.78
C LYS A 166 -10.00 -4.75 -5.07
N MET A 167 -8.98 -5.57 -5.37
CA MET A 167 -7.68 -5.43 -4.70
C MET A 167 -6.53 -5.57 -5.69
N TRP A 168 -5.51 -4.74 -5.50
CA TRP A 168 -4.20 -4.90 -6.10
C TRP A 168 -3.21 -5.25 -5.00
N ILE A 169 -2.50 -6.37 -5.14
CA ILE A 169 -1.62 -6.90 -4.08
C ILE A 169 -0.26 -7.21 -4.70
N GLU A 170 0.80 -6.62 -4.14
CA GLU A 170 2.16 -6.98 -4.48
C GLU A 170 2.53 -8.33 -3.86
N ILE A 171 3.23 -9.17 -4.63
CA ILE A 171 3.73 -10.47 -4.18
C ILE A 171 5.26 -10.46 -4.30
N ASN A 172 5.90 -10.06 -3.22
CA ASN A 172 7.36 -10.08 -3.09
C ASN A 172 7.81 -11.35 -2.39
N TYR A 173 8.41 -12.30 -3.14
CA TYR A 173 8.81 -13.61 -2.60
C TYR A 173 9.79 -13.51 -1.41
N HIS A 174 10.71 -12.55 -1.46
CA HIS A 174 11.71 -12.40 -0.40
C HIS A 174 11.08 -11.84 0.87
N ALA A 175 10.21 -10.85 0.74
CA ALA A 175 9.51 -10.24 1.85
C ALA A 175 8.55 -11.24 2.53
N LEU A 176 7.75 -11.96 1.76
CA LEU A 176 6.86 -13.02 2.26
C LEU A 176 7.63 -14.12 3.00
N LYS A 177 8.74 -14.60 2.41
CA LYS A 177 9.57 -15.65 3.03
C LYS A 177 10.15 -15.23 4.38
N LYS A 178 10.53 -13.98 4.57
CA LYS A 178 10.97 -13.45 5.87
C LYS A 178 9.88 -13.59 6.93
N GLN A 179 8.61 -13.48 6.53
CA GLN A 179 7.46 -13.63 7.41
C GLN A 179 6.94 -15.06 7.55
N GLY A 180 7.60 -16.04 6.89
CA GLY A 180 7.18 -17.45 6.89
C GLY A 180 5.89 -17.70 6.10
N VAL A 181 5.57 -16.83 5.15
CA VAL A 181 4.39 -16.87 4.27
C VAL A 181 4.83 -17.26 2.86
N GLU A 182 4.03 -18.06 2.17
CA GLU A 182 4.21 -18.35 0.76
C GLU A 182 3.11 -17.64 -0.07
N SER A 183 3.42 -17.27 -1.30
CA SER A 183 2.45 -16.62 -2.20
C SER A 183 1.15 -17.41 -2.37
N LYS A 184 1.25 -18.76 -2.33
CA LYS A 184 0.06 -19.62 -2.36
C LYS A 184 -0.92 -19.37 -1.22
N ASP A 185 -0.44 -18.91 -0.05
CA ASP A 185 -1.30 -18.68 1.11
C ASP A 185 -2.20 -17.45 0.88
N ILE A 186 -1.66 -16.41 0.19
CA ILE A 186 -2.43 -15.26 -0.27
C ILE A 186 -3.45 -15.68 -1.35
N MET A 187 -3.01 -16.48 -2.32
CA MET A 187 -3.90 -17.00 -3.38
C MET A 187 -5.06 -17.79 -2.81
N LEU A 188 -4.79 -18.69 -1.84
CA LEU A 188 -5.82 -19.47 -1.16
C LEU A 188 -6.79 -18.57 -0.39
N PHE A 189 -6.27 -17.55 0.34
CA PHE A 189 -7.13 -16.58 1.01
C PHE A 189 -8.10 -15.92 0.02
N MET A 190 -7.61 -15.48 -1.15
CA MET A 190 -8.45 -14.82 -2.15
C MET A 190 -9.50 -15.78 -2.74
N TYR A 191 -9.12 -17.03 -3.06
CA TYR A 191 -10.07 -18.02 -3.57
C TYR A 191 -11.14 -18.39 -2.54
N ASP A 192 -10.76 -18.58 -1.28
CA ASP A 192 -11.69 -18.91 -0.19
C ASP A 192 -12.70 -17.78 0.07
N HIS A 193 -12.32 -16.52 -0.24
CA HIS A 193 -13.22 -15.37 -0.14
C HIS A 193 -13.93 -15.05 -1.46
N GLY A 194 -13.83 -15.93 -2.48
CA GLY A 194 -14.59 -15.83 -3.73
C GLY A 194 -14.09 -14.73 -4.66
N TYR A 195 -12.79 -14.62 -4.85
CA TYR A 195 -12.17 -13.70 -5.82
C TYR A 195 -11.61 -14.46 -7.02
N ASP A 196 -11.73 -13.85 -8.19
CA ASP A 196 -10.92 -14.19 -9.35
C ASP A 196 -9.60 -13.41 -9.28
N VAL A 197 -8.49 -14.09 -9.59
CA VAL A 197 -7.14 -13.55 -9.47
C VAL A 197 -6.45 -13.55 -10.83
N THR A 198 -5.96 -12.40 -11.25
CA THR A 198 -5.13 -12.22 -12.44
C THR A 198 -3.73 -11.81 -12.02
N CYS A 199 -2.69 -12.48 -12.52
CA CYS A 199 -1.30 -12.19 -12.21
C CYS A 199 -0.68 -11.24 -13.25
N TYR A 200 0.09 -10.28 -12.77
CA TYR A 200 0.87 -9.33 -13.55
C TYR A 200 2.36 -9.49 -13.19
N PRO A 201 3.12 -10.24 -13.97
CA PRO A 201 4.54 -10.50 -13.67
C PRO A 201 5.37 -9.23 -13.85
N ASP A 202 6.24 -8.95 -12.89
CA ASP A 202 7.27 -7.95 -13.04
C ASP A 202 8.29 -8.41 -14.10
N PRO A 203 8.76 -7.51 -14.96
CA PRO A 203 9.80 -7.81 -15.95
C PRO A 203 11.06 -8.46 -15.38
N ASP A 204 11.43 -8.15 -14.15
CA ASP A 204 12.62 -8.68 -13.47
C ASP A 204 12.40 -10.06 -12.82
N GLY A 205 11.16 -10.55 -12.74
CA GLY A 205 10.81 -11.90 -12.28
C GLY A 205 11.04 -12.16 -10.79
N MET A 206 11.34 -11.14 -10.00
CA MET A 206 11.60 -11.22 -8.55
C MET A 206 10.34 -11.05 -7.72
N GLN A 207 9.33 -10.46 -8.31
CA GLN A 207 8.02 -10.19 -7.74
C GLN A 207 6.95 -10.23 -8.83
N TYR A 208 5.71 -10.15 -8.47
CA TYR A 208 4.58 -9.94 -9.36
C TYR A 208 3.43 -9.34 -8.58
N ASP A 209 2.53 -8.70 -9.28
CA ASP A 209 1.30 -8.20 -8.70
C ASP A 209 0.12 -9.10 -9.03
N ILE A 210 -0.90 -9.05 -8.21
CA ILE A 210 -2.18 -9.69 -8.48
C ILE A 210 -3.32 -8.69 -8.40
N LEU A 211 -4.20 -8.75 -9.40
CA LEU A 211 -5.48 -8.07 -9.39
C LEU A 211 -6.56 -9.08 -8.97
N CYS A 212 -7.28 -8.78 -7.91
CA CYS A 212 -8.33 -9.60 -7.34
C CYS A 212 -9.69 -8.93 -7.55
N ILE A 213 -10.57 -9.59 -8.30
CA ILE A 213 -11.92 -9.12 -8.61
C ILE A 213 -12.95 -10.04 -7.93
N PRO A 214 -13.93 -9.51 -7.18
CA PRO A 214 -14.97 -10.33 -6.57
C PRO A 214 -15.83 -11.02 -7.63
N LYS A 215 -16.14 -12.32 -7.39
CA LYS A 215 -17.05 -13.14 -8.22
C LYS A 215 -18.50 -12.71 -8.09
#